data_709e6cbae75746a8ecbc77c9810249e5
#
_entry.id   709e6cbae75746a8ecbc77c9810249e5
#
_cell.length_a   1.000
_cell.length_b   1.000
_cell.length_c   1.000
_cell.angle_alpha   90.00
_cell.angle_beta   90.00
_cell.angle_gamma   90.00
#
_symmetry.space_group_name_H-M   'P 1'
#
loop_
_entity.id
_entity.type
_entity.pdbx_description
1 polymer ?
#
loop_
_entity_poly.entity_id
_entity_poly.type
_entity_poly.pdbx_seq_one_letter_code
_entity_poly.pdbx_strand_id
1 'polypeptide(L)'
;MIKQEKLQPDELLKLPRLWFRGSILIIDTKEQIKDACNLLSQETVLGFDTETKPAFQKGQSFQVALLQLANNNTAYLFRLNKIGLPAELLKILSSPKIKKIGVAIKDDIKTLRDRRDFSPHGFVELTDITLGKGIVPKGLRDIAALVLQGKISKKAKITNWEAKFLSRTQIAYAA
;
A
#
# COMPACT_ATOMS: atom_id res chain seq x y z
N MET A 1 -1.68 31.54 0.87
CA MET A 1 -2.10 30.33 0.14
C MET A 1 -3.31 29.75 0.84
N ILE A 2 -4.43 29.54 0.13
CA ILE A 2 -5.63 28.90 0.67
C ILE A 2 -5.28 27.42 0.88
N LYS A 3 -5.30 26.95 2.14
CA LYS A 3 -5.10 25.53 2.44
C LYS A 3 -6.38 24.79 2.07
N GLN A 4 -6.30 23.94 1.05
CA GLN A 4 -7.41 23.07 0.68
C GLN A 4 -7.35 21.81 1.54
N GLU A 5 -8.34 21.61 2.44
CA GLU A 5 -8.31 20.50 3.41
C GLU A 5 -8.96 19.23 2.90
N LYS A 6 -10.10 19.32 2.27
CA LYS A 6 -10.83 18.21 1.63
C LYS A 6 -11.98 18.73 0.77
N LEU A 7 -12.47 17.90 -0.13
CA LEU A 7 -13.70 18.14 -0.86
C LEU A 7 -14.92 17.84 0.00
N GLN A 8 -16.02 18.56 -0.24
CA GLN A 8 -17.31 18.27 0.39
C GLN A 8 -17.86 16.92 -0.11
N PRO A 9 -18.70 16.22 0.68
CA PRO A 9 -19.25 14.92 0.29
C PRO A 9 -19.91 14.90 -1.11
N ASP A 10 -20.64 15.94 -1.44
CA ASP A 10 -21.33 16.06 -2.74
C ASP A 10 -20.34 16.22 -3.92
N GLU A 11 -19.23 16.91 -3.69
CA GLU A 11 -18.14 17.04 -4.67
C GLU A 11 -17.44 15.70 -4.88
N LEU A 12 -17.16 14.98 -3.78
CA LEU A 12 -16.58 13.64 -3.84
C LEU A 12 -17.47 12.64 -4.61
N LEU A 13 -18.79 12.74 -4.48
CA LEU A 13 -19.72 11.86 -5.20
C LEU A 13 -19.65 12.04 -6.73
N LYS A 14 -19.39 13.26 -7.20
CA LYS A 14 -19.29 13.60 -8.63
C LYS A 14 -17.97 13.17 -9.28
N LEU A 15 -16.92 12.90 -8.48
CA LEU A 15 -15.62 12.51 -9.02
C LEU A 15 -15.67 11.14 -9.72
N PRO A 16 -14.92 10.96 -10.82
CA PRO A 16 -14.76 9.66 -11.45
C PRO A 16 -14.07 8.68 -10.50
N ARG A 17 -14.38 7.39 -10.67
CA ARG A 17 -13.73 6.35 -9.89
C ARG A 17 -12.33 6.09 -10.44
N LEU A 18 -11.35 6.11 -9.55
CA LEU A 18 -9.98 5.70 -9.86
C LEU A 18 -9.79 4.21 -9.59
N TRP A 19 -9.01 3.58 -10.43
CA TRP A 19 -8.49 2.22 -10.28
C TRP A 19 -7.13 2.11 -10.96
N PHE A 20 -6.32 1.20 -10.50
CA PHE A 20 -5.05 0.92 -11.15
C PHE A 20 -5.29 0.31 -12.54
N ARG A 21 -4.59 0.86 -13.56
CA ARG A 21 -4.77 0.46 -14.97
C ARG A 21 -3.64 -0.44 -15.49
N GLY A 22 -2.60 -0.63 -14.67
CA GLY A 22 -1.46 -1.46 -15.00
C GLY A 22 -1.70 -2.95 -14.74
N SER A 23 -0.65 -3.73 -14.85
CA SER A 23 -0.64 -5.15 -14.53
C SER A 23 -0.69 -5.37 -13.02
N ILE A 24 -1.42 -6.39 -12.57
CA ILE A 24 -1.47 -6.78 -11.15
C ILE A 24 -0.90 -8.19 -11.05
N LEU A 25 0.18 -8.35 -10.31
CA LEU A 25 0.86 -9.62 -10.09
C LEU A 25 0.69 -10.06 -8.63
N ILE A 26 0.09 -11.23 -8.43
CA ILE A 26 -0.02 -11.85 -7.12
C ILE A 26 1.18 -12.75 -6.92
N ILE A 27 1.98 -12.44 -5.90
CA ILE A 27 3.18 -13.18 -5.55
C ILE A 27 2.84 -14.04 -4.32
N ASP A 28 2.61 -15.32 -4.53
CA ASP A 28 2.19 -16.25 -3.48
C ASP A 28 2.99 -17.57 -3.48
N THR A 29 4.03 -17.66 -4.30
CA THR A 29 5.01 -18.73 -4.30
C THR A 29 6.45 -18.17 -4.23
N LYS A 30 7.40 -19.02 -3.78
CA LYS A 30 8.81 -18.61 -3.61
C LYS A 30 9.50 -18.32 -4.95
N GLU A 31 9.12 -19.03 -5.99
CA GLU A 31 9.68 -18.90 -7.33
C GLU A 31 9.43 -17.50 -7.92
N GLN A 32 8.25 -16.96 -7.67
CA GLN A 32 7.85 -15.63 -8.16
C GLN A 32 8.59 -14.46 -7.47
N ILE A 33 9.11 -14.69 -6.24
CA ILE A 33 9.72 -13.64 -5.42
C ILE A 33 10.94 -13.04 -6.11
N LYS A 34 11.83 -13.90 -6.62
CA LYS A 34 13.11 -13.48 -7.20
C LYS A 34 12.89 -12.53 -8.37
N ASP A 35 12.02 -12.88 -9.30
CA ASP A 35 11.75 -12.08 -10.50
C ASP A 35 11.07 -10.76 -10.15
N ALA A 36 10.05 -10.80 -9.28
CA ALA A 36 9.39 -9.60 -8.80
C ALA A 36 10.36 -8.64 -8.08
N CYS A 37 11.19 -9.16 -7.18
CA CYS A 37 12.17 -8.35 -6.46
C CYS A 37 13.29 -7.83 -7.36
N ASN A 38 13.73 -8.57 -8.38
CA ASN A 38 14.69 -8.10 -9.37
C ASN A 38 14.14 -6.87 -10.12
N LEU A 39 12.89 -6.91 -10.58
CA LEU A 39 12.25 -5.78 -11.25
C LEU A 39 12.10 -4.58 -10.31
N LEU A 40 11.58 -4.80 -9.10
CA LEU A 40 11.40 -3.75 -8.10
C LEU A 40 12.72 -3.11 -7.65
N SER A 41 13.82 -3.85 -7.66
CA SER A 41 15.15 -3.33 -7.27
C SER A 41 15.73 -2.31 -8.24
N GLN A 42 15.19 -2.23 -9.46
CA GLN A 42 15.57 -1.26 -10.49
C GLN A 42 14.82 0.06 -10.37
N GLU A 43 13.78 0.10 -9.52
CA GLU A 43 12.95 1.28 -9.32
C GLU A 43 13.58 2.27 -8.34
N THR A 44 13.28 3.53 -8.52
CA THR A 44 13.68 4.59 -7.57
C THR A 44 12.55 4.99 -6.63
N VAL A 45 11.30 4.77 -7.07
CA VAL A 45 10.07 5.12 -6.33
C VAL A 45 9.06 4.00 -6.46
N LEU A 46 8.50 3.57 -5.34
CA LEU A 46 7.42 2.59 -5.26
C LEU A 46 6.29 3.13 -4.39
N GLY A 47 5.05 2.87 -4.78
CA GLY A 47 3.90 2.92 -3.87
C GLY A 47 4.01 1.79 -2.85
N PHE A 48 3.59 2.04 -1.63
CA PHE A 48 3.68 1.10 -0.50
C PHE A 48 2.40 1.12 0.33
N ASP A 49 1.89 -0.06 0.64
CA ASP A 49 0.81 -0.27 1.62
C ASP A 49 0.87 -1.70 2.17
N THR A 50 0.14 -1.98 3.25
CA THR A 50 -0.03 -3.33 3.79
C THR A 50 -1.48 -3.60 4.15
N GLU A 51 -1.85 -4.90 4.18
CA GLU A 51 -3.15 -5.33 4.64
C GLU A 51 -3.04 -6.44 5.68
N THR A 52 -3.86 -6.30 6.70
CA THR A 52 -3.97 -7.26 7.81
C THR A 52 -5.41 -7.73 7.95
N LYS A 53 -5.61 -8.99 8.27
CA LYS A 53 -6.93 -9.51 8.60
C LYS A 53 -7.54 -8.73 9.78
N PRO A 54 -8.79 -8.27 9.69
CA PRO A 54 -9.41 -7.51 10.76
C PRO A 54 -9.59 -8.34 12.03
N ALA A 55 -9.28 -7.75 13.18
CA ALA A 55 -9.55 -8.32 14.50
C ALA A 55 -10.87 -7.78 15.02
N PHE A 56 -11.81 -8.66 15.36
CA PHE A 56 -13.14 -8.31 15.88
C PHE A 56 -13.28 -8.54 17.38
N GLN A 57 -12.32 -9.21 18.00
CA GLN A 57 -12.32 -9.49 19.44
C GLN A 57 -11.19 -8.73 20.14
N LYS A 58 -11.46 -8.23 21.35
CA LYS A 58 -10.46 -7.56 22.17
C LYS A 58 -9.28 -8.49 22.45
N GLY A 59 -8.05 -8.02 22.24
CA GLY A 59 -6.82 -8.79 22.43
C GLY A 59 -6.43 -9.68 21.23
N GLN A 60 -7.26 -9.77 20.19
CA GLN A 60 -6.90 -10.47 18.97
C GLN A 60 -6.02 -9.58 18.09
N SER A 61 -4.92 -10.12 17.58
CA SER A 61 -4.04 -9.48 16.62
C SER A 61 -3.65 -10.46 15.52
N PHE A 62 -3.42 -9.96 14.31
CA PHE A 62 -2.97 -10.75 13.18
C PHE A 62 -1.71 -10.12 12.59
N GLN A 63 -0.86 -10.95 12.01
CA GLN A 63 0.29 -10.47 11.27
C GLN A 63 -0.15 -9.88 9.92
N VAL A 64 0.68 -9.00 9.35
CA VAL A 64 0.48 -8.49 7.98
C VAL A 64 0.36 -9.65 7.01
N ALA A 65 -0.76 -9.71 6.29
CA ALA A 65 -1.06 -10.79 5.35
C ALA A 65 -0.65 -10.45 3.92
N LEU A 66 -0.69 -9.17 3.55
CA LEU A 66 -0.37 -8.67 2.22
C LEU A 66 0.58 -7.47 2.32
N LEU A 67 1.63 -7.48 1.50
CA LEU A 67 2.47 -6.31 1.23
C LEU A 67 2.22 -5.88 -0.21
N GLN A 68 2.02 -4.59 -0.44
CA GLN A 68 1.76 -3.99 -1.74
C GLN A 68 2.95 -3.11 -2.11
N LEU A 69 3.57 -3.39 -3.24
CA LEU A 69 4.59 -2.54 -3.85
C LEU A 69 4.20 -2.29 -5.30
N ALA A 70 4.19 -1.03 -5.74
CA ALA A 70 3.77 -0.70 -7.09
C ALA A 70 4.67 0.36 -7.73
N ASN A 71 4.96 0.19 -9.00
CA ASN A 71 5.43 1.25 -9.88
C ASN A 71 4.26 1.77 -10.74
N ASN A 72 4.50 2.62 -11.72
CA ASN A 72 3.45 3.19 -12.57
C ASN A 72 2.73 2.16 -13.44
N ASN A 73 3.33 0.99 -13.69
CA ASN A 73 2.86 0.00 -14.66
C ASN A 73 2.40 -1.31 -14.02
N THR A 74 2.91 -1.63 -12.83
CA THR A 74 2.67 -2.93 -12.19
C THR A 74 2.50 -2.79 -10.68
N ALA A 75 1.44 -3.39 -10.16
CA ALA A 75 1.22 -3.58 -8.73
C ALA A 75 1.57 -5.03 -8.35
N TYR A 76 2.50 -5.20 -7.41
CA TYR A 76 2.94 -6.48 -6.87
C TYR A 76 2.29 -6.71 -5.52
N LEU A 77 1.46 -7.75 -5.43
CA LEU A 77 0.71 -8.13 -4.24
C LEU A 77 1.35 -9.35 -3.59
N PHE A 78 2.26 -9.13 -2.65
CA PHE A 78 3.00 -10.19 -1.96
C PHE A 78 2.14 -10.78 -0.83
N ARG A 79 1.72 -12.03 -0.97
CA ARG A 79 0.93 -12.79 0.00
C ARG A 79 1.80 -13.26 1.16
N LEU A 80 2.13 -12.37 2.11
CA LEU A 80 3.05 -12.68 3.22
C LEU A 80 2.57 -13.83 4.12
N ASN A 81 1.26 -14.07 4.20
CA ASN A 81 0.70 -15.23 4.89
C ASN A 81 1.05 -16.57 4.23
N LYS A 82 1.49 -16.58 2.95
CA LYS A 82 1.93 -17.77 2.22
C LYS A 82 3.46 -17.85 2.08
N ILE A 83 4.10 -16.74 1.75
CA ILE A 83 5.53 -16.70 1.40
C ILE A 83 6.44 -16.19 2.54
N GLY A 84 5.86 -15.69 3.62
CA GLY A 84 6.62 -15.01 4.66
C GLY A 84 7.13 -13.64 4.23
N LEU A 85 8.15 -13.14 4.91
CA LEU A 85 8.88 -11.92 4.53
C LEU A 85 10.32 -12.31 4.14
N PRO A 86 10.58 -12.68 2.88
CA PRO A 86 11.85 -13.21 2.42
C PRO A 86 12.94 -12.13 2.35
N ALA A 87 14.22 -12.58 2.30
CA ALA A 87 15.38 -11.70 2.31
C ALA A 87 15.41 -10.73 1.11
N GLU A 88 14.88 -11.15 -0.02
CA GLU A 88 14.77 -10.34 -1.24
C GLU A 88 13.88 -9.11 -1.01
N LEU A 89 12.73 -9.28 -0.37
CA LEU A 89 11.86 -8.17 0.02
C LEU A 89 12.51 -7.27 1.08
N LEU A 90 13.23 -7.85 2.04
CA LEU A 90 13.95 -7.06 3.05
C LEU A 90 14.99 -6.14 2.41
N LYS A 91 15.69 -6.58 1.35
CA LYS A 91 16.64 -5.72 0.61
C LYS A 91 15.96 -4.49 0.03
N ILE A 92 14.74 -4.63 -0.50
CA ILE A 92 13.95 -3.51 -1.03
C ILE A 92 13.50 -2.59 0.11
N LEU A 93 12.92 -3.17 1.17
CA LEU A 93 12.41 -2.42 2.31
C LEU A 93 13.52 -1.66 3.07
N SER A 94 14.74 -2.20 3.08
CA SER A 94 15.91 -1.60 3.72
C SER A 94 16.74 -0.71 2.78
N SER A 95 16.36 -0.58 1.50
CA SER A 95 17.13 0.23 0.55
C SER A 95 16.87 1.73 0.73
N PRO A 96 17.91 2.55 0.99
CA PRO A 96 17.76 4.01 0.99
C PRO A 96 17.60 4.60 -0.42
N LYS A 97 17.99 3.84 -1.46
CA LYS A 97 17.93 4.26 -2.87
C LYS A 97 16.51 4.19 -3.45
N ILE A 98 15.66 3.31 -2.89
CA ILE A 98 14.29 3.11 -3.34
C ILE A 98 13.36 3.82 -2.37
N LYS A 99 12.61 4.82 -2.83
CA LYS A 99 11.59 5.49 -2.03
C LYS A 99 10.33 4.64 -1.99
N LYS A 100 9.86 4.27 -0.80
CA LYS A 100 8.57 3.61 -0.57
C LYS A 100 7.60 4.64 -0.03
N ILE A 101 6.62 5.03 -0.83
CA ILE A 101 5.69 6.12 -0.54
C ILE A 101 4.33 5.54 -0.19
N GLY A 102 3.81 5.90 0.97
CA GLY A 102 2.48 5.47 1.43
C GLY A 102 1.85 6.50 2.36
N VAL A 103 0.70 6.17 2.91
CA VAL A 103 -0.05 7.03 3.83
C VAL A 103 -0.25 6.31 5.17
N ALA A 104 0.08 6.97 6.28
CA ALA A 104 0.06 6.42 7.64
C ALA A 104 0.99 5.19 7.81
N ILE A 105 2.12 5.19 7.13
CA ILE A 105 3.05 4.05 6.96
C ILE A 105 3.76 3.60 8.24
N LYS A 106 3.69 4.38 9.31
CA LYS A 106 4.42 4.08 10.57
C LYS A 106 4.00 2.74 11.19
N ASP A 107 2.69 2.48 11.21
CA ASP A 107 2.16 1.24 11.78
C ASP A 107 2.42 0.04 10.86
N ASP A 108 2.38 0.26 9.53
CA ASP A 108 2.73 -0.76 8.53
C ASP A 108 4.18 -1.23 8.68
N ILE A 109 5.11 -0.28 8.81
CA ILE A 109 6.54 -0.58 9.02
C ILE A 109 6.72 -1.36 10.32
N LYS A 110 6.05 -0.93 11.41
CA LYS A 110 6.12 -1.63 12.69
C LYS A 110 5.65 -3.08 12.58
N THR A 111 4.48 -3.29 12.00
CA THR A 111 3.89 -4.64 11.88
C THR A 111 4.67 -5.55 10.91
N LEU A 112 5.32 -4.99 9.89
CA LEU A 112 6.28 -5.74 9.07
C LEU A 112 7.51 -6.16 9.87
N ARG A 113 8.04 -5.27 10.72
CA ARG A 113 9.18 -5.57 11.61
C ARG A 113 8.83 -6.62 12.67
N ASP A 114 7.60 -6.59 13.18
CA ASP A 114 7.10 -7.63 14.12
C ASP A 114 7.09 -9.02 13.44
N ARG A 115 6.91 -9.07 12.11
CA ARG A 115 6.97 -10.31 11.35
C ARG A 115 8.41 -10.80 11.12
N ARG A 116 9.30 -9.90 10.77
CA ARG A 116 10.75 -10.15 10.63
C ARG A 116 11.48 -8.82 10.74
N ASP A 117 12.46 -8.73 11.66
CA ASP A 117 13.18 -7.49 11.89
C ASP A 117 14.05 -7.10 10.68
N PHE A 118 14.06 -5.80 10.39
CA PHE A 118 14.89 -5.17 9.37
C PHE A 118 15.08 -3.68 9.69
N SER A 119 16.08 -3.06 9.07
CA SER A 119 16.31 -1.60 9.18
C SER A 119 15.54 -0.88 8.06
N PRO A 120 14.41 -0.21 8.35
CA PRO A 120 13.61 0.46 7.34
C PRO A 120 14.31 1.73 6.85
N HIS A 121 14.55 1.84 5.54
CA HIS A 121 15.10 3.02 4.89
C HIS A 121 14.29 3.41 3.66
N GLY A 122 14.36 4.69 3.27
CA GLY A 122 13.69 5.19 2.07
C GLY A 122 12.16 5.25 2.15
N PHE A 123 11.56 5.07 3.31
CA PHE A 123 10.13 5.26 3.50
C PHE A 123 9.78 6.74 3.55
N VAL A 124 8.68 7.10 2.91
CA VAL A 124 8.23 8.49 2.78
C VAL A 124 6.72 8.55 3.04
N GLU A 125 6.35 9.35 4.01
CA GLU A 125 4.94 9.62 4.31
C GLU A 125 4.38 10.61 3.28
N LEU A 126 3.37 10.19 2.52
CA LEU A 126 2.79 11.00 1.45
C LEU A 126 2.11 12.26 1.99
N THR A 127 1.54 12.19 3.18
CA THR A 127 0.91 13.36 3.84
C THR A 127 1.91 14.47 4.13
N ASP A 128 3.17 14.16 4.43
CA ASP A 128 4.21 15.17 4.65
C ASP A 128 4.53 15.93 3.36
N ILE A 129 4.57 15.22 2.22
CA ILE A 129 4.77 15.84 0.90
C ILE A 129 3.61 16.79 0.56
N THR A 130 2.37 16.36 0.79
CA THR A 130 1.19 17.15 0.47
C THR A 130 1.05 18.36 1.38
N LEU A 131 1.40 18.23 2.67
CA LEU A 131 1.45 19.33 3.62
C LEU A 131 2.44 20.41 3.19
N GLY A 132 3.62 20.02 2.72
CA GLY A 132 4.63 20.93 2.18
C GLY A 132 4.15 21.72 0.96
N LYS A 133 3.12 21.23 0.28
CA LYS A 133 2.45 21.90 -0.87
C LYS A 133 1.14 22.62 -0.48
N GLY A 134 0.83 22.74 0.81
CA GLY A 134 -0.36 23.43 1.30
C GLY A 134 -1.66 22.62 1.22
N ILE A 135 -1.57 21.31 0.96
CA ILE A 135 -2.71 20.38 0.97
C ILE A 135 -2.71 19.66 2.33
N VAL A 136 -3.83 19.72 3.06
CA VAL A 136 -3.98 19.12 4.41
C VAL A 136 -4.98 17.95 4.34
N PRO A 137 -4.58 16.78 3.80
CA PRO A 137 -5.49 15.65 3.67
C PRO A 137 -5.61 14.88 5.00
N LYS A 138 -6.75 14.20 5.18
CA LYS A 138 -6.96 13.25 6.29
C LYS A 138 -6.57 11.79 5.92
N GLY A 139 -6.10 11.57 4.71
CA GLY A 139 -5.68 10.26 4.24
C GLY A 139 -5.66 10.14 2.71
N LEU A 140 -5.32 8.96 2.21
CA LEU A 140 -5.12 8.68 0.78
C LEU A 140 -6.31 9.09 -0.10
N ARG A 141 -7.56 8.92 0.39
CA ARG A 141 -8.75 9.29 -0.38
C ARG A 141 -8.85 10.79 -0.64
N ASP A 142 -8.51 11.60 0.37
CA ASP A 142 -8.54 13.05 0.23
C ASP A 142 -7.42 13.50 -0.72
N ILE A 143 -6.24 12.87 -0.63
CA ILE A 143 -5.13 13.13 -1.57
C ILE A 143 -5.54 12.80 -3.00
N ALA A 144 -6.12 11.61 -3.22
CA ALA A 144 -6.58 11.19 -4.53
C ALA A 144 -7.65 12.14 -5.09
N ALA A 145 -8.61 12.56 -4.25
CA ALA A 145 -9.65 13.50 -4.65
C ALA A 145 -9.10 14.89 -5.00
N LEU A 146 -8.20 15.42 -4.17
CA LEU A 146 -7.66 16.77 -4.35
C LEU A 146 -6.63 16.86 -5.48
N VAL A 147 -5.77 15.84 -5.61
CA VAL A 147 -4.63 15.87 -6.54
C VAL A 147 -4.98 15.22 -7.87
N LEU A 148 -5.67 14.07 -7.85
CA LEU A 148 -5.99 13.29 -9.04
C LEU A 148 -7.41 13.52 -9.55
N GLN A 149 -8.20 14.38 -8.89
CA GLN A 149 -9.60 14.65 -9.23
C GLN A 149 -10.41 13.35 -9.40
N GLY A 150 -10.18 12.39 -8.51
CA GLY A 150 -10.84 11.10 -8.57
C GLY A 150 -11.05 10.45 -7.20
N LYS A 151 -11.98 9.50 -7.12
CA LYS A 151 -12.31 8.80 -5.87
C LYS A 151 -11.87 7.35 -5.88
N ILE A 152 -11.27 6.89 -4.78
CA ILE A 152 -10.90 5.50 -4.55
C ILE A 152 -11.91 4.79 -3.65
N SER A 153 -12.08 3.48 -3.85
CA SER A 153 -13.05 2.65 -3.12
C SER A 153 -12.52 2.23 -1.76
N LYS A 154 -13.41 2.06 -0.77
CA LYS A 154 -13.08 1.43 0.53
C LYS A 154 -13.67 0.00 0.67
N LYS A 155 -14.28 -0.56 -0.37
CA LYS A 155 -15.13 -1.76 -0.26
C LYS A 155 -14.43 -3.01 0.29
N ALA A 156 -13.10 -3.13 0.14
CA ALA A 156 -12.36 -4.31 0.59
C ALA A 156 -11.50 -4.07 1.83
N LYS A 157 -11.53 -2.88 2.45
CA LYS A 157 -10.68 -2.55 3.61
C LYS A 157 -10.84 -3.55 4.77
N ILE A 158 -12.06 -4.00 5.04
CA ILE A 158 -12.36 -4.91 6.16
C ILE A 158 -12.74 -6.28 5.57
N THR A 159 -11.74 -7.02 5.12
CA THR A 159 -11.93 -8.37 4.54
C THR A 159 -10.86 -9.33 5.05
N ASN A 160 -11.07 -10.64 4.84
CA ASN A 160 -10.08 -11.65 5.23
C ASN A 160 -8.93 -11.69 4.22
N TRP A 161 -7.84 -10.98 4.52
CA TRP A 161 -6.64 -10.94 3.70
C TRP A 161 -5.80 -12.24 3.76
N GLU A 162 -6.11 -13.15 4.69
CA GLU A 162 -5.51 -14.49 4.80
C GLU A 162 -6.27 -15.57 4.02
N ALA A 163 -7.36 -15.22 3.32
CA ALA A 163 -8.16 -16.16 2.54
C ALA A 163 -7.28 -16.98 1.57
N LYS A 164 -7.65 -18.22 1.27
CA LYS A 164 -6.92 -19.09 0.33
C LYS A 164 -6.69 -18.40 -1.01
N PHE A 165 -7.72 -17.71 -1.52
CA PHE A 165 -7.65 -16.88 -2.74
C PHE A 165 -8.19 -15.48 -2.44
N LEU A 166 -7.57 -14.45 -3.01
CA LEU A 166 -8.10 -13.11 -2.97
C LEU A 166 -9.23 -12.98 -4.01
N SER A 167 -10.31 -12.33 -3.63
CA SER A 167 -11.39 -11.98 -4.56
C SER A 167 -10.94 -10.88 -5.53
N ARG A 168 -11.63 -10.77 -6.67
CA ARG A 168 -11.39 -9.67 -7.63
C ARG A 168 -11.51 -8.30 -6.97
N THR A 169 -12.44 -8.15 -6.01
CA THR A 169 -12.62 -6.89 -5.27
C THR A 169 -11.42 -6.58 -4.36
N GLN A 170 -10.84 -7.59 -3.69
CA GLN A 170 -9.64 -7.42 -2.90
C GLN A 170 -8.44 -7.06 -3.77
N ILE A 171 -8.24 -7.77 -4.88
CA ILE A 171 -7.15 -7.51 -5.83
C ILE A 171 -7.22 -6.09 -6.38
N ALA A 172 -8.41 -5.66 -6.84
CA ALA A 172 -8.61 -4.31 -7.37
C ALA A 172 -8.55 -3.20 -6.31
N TYR A 173 -8.74 -3.54 -5.04
CA TYR A 173 -8.60 -2.60 -3.93
C TYR A 173 -7.14 -2.42 -3.52
N ALA A 174 -6.36 -3.51 -3.55
CA ALA A 174 -4.96 -3.54 -3.13
C ALA A 174 -3.98 -3.06 -4.22
N ALA A 175 -4.42 -2.95 -5.46
CA ALA A 175 -3.65 -2.40 -6.57
C ALA A 175 -3.90 -0.90 -6.75
#